data_c6e1247ce0297ee4a6d7c1e39630ac8c
#
_entry.id   c6e1247ce0297ee4a6d7c1e39630ac8c
#
_cell.length_a   1.000
_cell.length_b   1.000
_cell.length_c   1.000
_cell.angle_alpha   90.00
_cell.angle_beta   90.00
_cell.angle_gamma   90.00
#
_symmetry.space_group_name_H-M   'P 1'
#
loop_
_entity.id
_entity.type
_entity.pdbx_description
1 polymer ?
#
loop_
_entity_poly.entity_id
_entity_poly.type
_entity_poly.pdbx_seq_one_letter_code
_entity_poly.pdbx_strand_id
1 'polypeptide(L)'
;MSFTDKNDYLSNKKKVKFPVVVKPRTGCAAVGFHIAQDEQDLTNYYDKAEQKYGKMLIQEYIPQDGLQYKCEMFIDRNGEMKGACVFAKVRWYPIDGGSSTLNETVNRPDIVADCKKLLQEIGWRGYADIDLIEDTRDGKAKIMEINPRITGSVKICFEAGVNFSQLIVDDFLGKDVKSQFDVKHKYLRYMHTDVLWFLKSPKRFSCKPSWFSFKNTTDQIFSWSDLWVFFAFTLQGFAKLSKDKKKRRL
;
A
#
# COMPACT_ATOMS: atom_id res chain seq x y z
N MET A 1 11.10 -14.58 2.29
CA MET A 1 12.47 -14.51 2.84
C MET A 1 13.00 -13.10 2.72
N SER A 2 13.75 -12.58 3.72
CA SER A 2 14.29 -11.22 3.72
C SER A 2 15.63 -11.20 4.41
N PHE A 3 16.60 -10.43 3.87
CA PHE A 3 17.94 -10.24 4.42
C PHE A 3 18.16 -8.77 4.70
N THR A 4 18.68 -8.48 5.87
CA THR A 4 18.83 -7.10 6.37
C THR A 4 19.92 -6.31 5.67
N ASP A 5 20.92 -6.99 5.11
CA ASP A 5 22.04 -6.41 4.36
C ASP A 5 22.79 -7.49 3.56
N LYS A 6 23.89 -7.08 2.90
CA LYS A 6 24.72 -7.96 2.10
C LYS A 6 25.40 -9.08 2.91
N ASN A 7 25.78 -8.81 4.16
CA ASN A 7 26.45 -9.82 4.99
C ASN A 7 25.48 -10.91 5.43
N ASP A 8 24.25 -10.52 5.81
CA ASP A 8 23.18 -11.46 6.13
C ASP A 8 22.81 -12.31 4.90
N TYR A 9 22.73 -11.69 3.71
CA TYR A 9 22.56 -12.42 2.45
C TYR A 9 23.69 -13.43 2.21
N LEU A 10 24.97 -13.03 2.31
CA LEU A 10 26.11 -13.91 2.07
C LEU A 10 26.15 -15.10 3.03
N SER A 11 25.80 -14.89 4.30
CA SER A 11 25.71 -15.93 5.32
C SER A 11 24.61 -16.96 5.04
N ASN A 12 23.58 -16.56 4.28
CA ASN A 12 22.41 -17.38 3.99
C ASN A 12 22.24 -17.69 2.48
N LYS A 13 23.25 -17.44 1.67
CA LYS A 13 23.24 -17.51 0.21
C LYS A 13 22.62 -18.81 -0.36
N LYS A 14 22.86 -19.95 0.27
CA LYS A 14 22.31 -21.25 -0.16
C LYS A 14 20.80 -21.34 -0.11
N LYS A 15 20.13 -20.48 0.65
CA LYS A 15 18.66 -20.44 0.78
C LYS A 15 17.99 -19.52 -0.23
N VAL A 16 18.78 -18.73 -0.97
CA VAL A 16 18.27 -17.71 -1.88
C VAL A 16 17.81 -18.32 -3.19
N LYS A 17 16.62 -17.93 -3.62
CA LYS A 17 16.09 -18.26 -4.95
C LYS A 17 15.90 -16.96 -5.72
N PHE A 18 16.53 -16.86 -6.87
CA PHE A 18 16.36 -15.72 -7.76
C PHE A 18 15.04 -15.85 -8.58
N PRO A 19 14.45 -14.72 -9.01
CA PRO A 19 14.91 -13.34 -8.77
C PRO A 19 14.69 -12.88 -7.32
N VAL A 20 15.46 -11.85 -6.90
CA VAL A 20 15.29 -11.18 -5.61
C VAL A 20 15.07 -9.68 -5.79
N VAL A 21 14.39 -9.06 -4.83
CA VAL A 21 14.21 -7.60 -4.77
C VAL A 21 15.30 -6.98 -3.93
N VAL A 22 15.91 -5.92 -4.45
CA VAL A 22 16.82 -5.03 -3.71
C VAL A 22 16.17 -3.67 -3.58
N LYS A 23 16.05 -3.16 -2.37
CA LYS A 23 15.45 -1.85 -2.12
C LYS A 23 16.08 -1.16 -0.90
N PRO A 24 16.08 0.19 -0.83
CA PRO A 24 16.49 0.90 0.38
C PRO A 24 15.60 0.50 1.57
N ARG A 25 16.18 0.46 2.77
CA ARG A 25 15.42 0.22 4.01
C ARG A 25 14.42 1.32 4.29
N THR A 26 14.73 2.54 3.88
CA THR A 26 13.87 3.72 4.01
C THR A 26 13.78 4.41 2.66
N GLY A 27 12.59 4.83 2.26
CA GLY A 27 12.39 5.47 0.97
C GLY A 27 10.92 5.57 0.60
N CYS A 28 10.66 6.03 -0.62
CA CYS A 28 9.31 6.10 -1.18
C CYS A 28 9.34 5.99 -2.71
N ALA A 29 8.19 5.71 -3.31
CA ALA A 29 7.98 5.74 -4.75
C ALA A 29 8.94 4.86 -5.57
N ALA A 30 9.31 3.70 -5.03
CA ALA A 30 10.21 2.72 -5.66
C ALA A 30 11.60 3.28 -6.07
N VAL A 31 12.05 4.38 -5.46
CA VAL A 31 13.39 4.90 -5.69
C VAL A 31 14.42 3.91 -5.14
N GLY A 32 15.42 3.52 -5.96
CA GLY A 32 16.42 2.52 -5.58
C GLY A 32 15.91 1.07 -5.54
N PHE A 33 14.74 0.80 -6.10
CA PHE A 33 14.20 -0.54 -6.26
C PHE A 33 14.78 -1.23 -7.51
N HIS A 34 15.20 -2.49 -7.35
CA HIS A 34 15.71 -3.31 -8.45
C HIS A 34 15.30 -4.78 -8.25
N ILE A 35 15.04 -5.48 -9.34
CA ILE A 35 14.81 -6.93 -9.34
C ILE A 35 16.04 -7.60 -9.93
N ALA A 36 16.89 -8.15 -9.07
CA ALA A 36 18.08 -8.86 -9.50
C ALA A 36 17.71 -10.28 -9.97
N GLN A 37 18.09 -10.61 -11.20
CA GLN A 37 17.74 -11.86 -11.85
C GLN A 37 18.67 -13.01 -11.42
N ASP A 38 19.91 -12.68 -11.07
CA ASP A 38 20.94 -13.62 -10.62
C ASP A 38 21.90 -12.92 -9.63
N GLU A 39 22.89 -13.68 -9.18
CA GLU A 39 23.88 -13.20 -8.22
C GLU A 39 24.79 -12.10 -8.78
N GLN A 40 25.12 -12.17 -10.06
CA GLN A 40 25.99 -11.19 -10.69
C GLN A 40 25.28 -9.85 -10.82
N ASP A 41 24.00 -9.87 -11.23
CA ASP A 41 23.13 -8.68 -11.27
C ASP A 41 22.96 -8.07 -9.88
N LEU A 42 22.68 -8.89 -8.87
CA LEU A 42 22.62 -8.46 -7.47
C LEU A 42 23.90 -7.74 -7.03
N THR A 43 25.06 -8.34 -7.27
CA THR A 43 26.36 -7.78 -6.87
C THR A 43 26.66 -6.46 -7.58
N ASN A 44 26.41 -6.41 -8.89
CA ASN A 44 26.64 -5.22 -9.71
C ASN A 44 25.76 -4.03 -9.28
N TYR A 45 24.53 -4.29 -8.81
CA TYR A 45 23.59 -3.26 -8.40
C TYR A 45 23.79 -2.84 -6.95
N TYR A 46 23.97 -3.80 -6.02
CA TYR A 46 23.90 -3.58 -4.57
C TYR A 46 24.87 -2.50 -4.09
N ASP A 47 26.16 -2.63 -4.40
CA ASP A 47 27.20 -1.72 -3.88
C ASP A 47 27.00 -0.27 -4.36
N LYS A 48 26.59 -0.09 -5.63
CA LYS A 48 26.27 1.23 -6.19
C LYS A 48 25.01 1.83 -5.56
N ALA A 49 23.99 0.98 -5.32
CA ALA A 49 22.75 1.39 -4.71
C ALA A 49 22.95 1.77 -3.24
N GLU A 50 23.74 1.01 -2.49
CA GLU A 50 24.04 1.29 -1.09
C GLU A 50 24.79 2.62 -0.92
N GLN A 51 25.76 2.91 -1.79
CA GLN A 51 26.46 4.20 -1.81
C GLN A 51 25.49 5.39 -2.08
N LYS A 52 24.49 5.19 -2.94
CA LYS A 52 23.58 6.26 -3.37
C LYS A 52 22.37 6.44 -2.45
N TYR A 53 21.84 5.34 -1.92
CA TYR A 53 20.55 5.32 -1.22
C TYR A 53 20.66 4.89 0.26
N GLY A 54 21.86 4.56 0.74
CA GLY A 54 22.09 4.05 2.08
C GLY A 54 21.79 2.55 2.19
N LYS A 55 21.58 2.08 3.43
CA LYS A 55 21.40 0.64 3.71
C LYS A 55 20.28 0.02 2.88
N MET A 56 20.62 -1.08 2.21
CA MET A 56 19.73 -1.82 1.34
C MET A 56 19.17 -3.07 2.05
N LEU A 57 18.00 -3.50 1.59
CA LEU A 57 17.33 -4.73 1.97
C LEU A 57 17.27 -5.65 0.75
N ILE A 58 17.54 -6.95 0.94
CA ILE A 58 17.36 -7.98 -0.09
C ILE A 58 16.18 -8.83 0.32
N GLN A 59 15.17 -8.95 -0.54
CA GLN A 59 13.95 -9.70 -0.28
C GLN A 59 13.67 -10.71 -1.38
N GLU A 60 12.99 -11.79 -1.03
CA GLU A 60 12.39 -12.68 -2.02
C GLU A 60 11.46 -11.90 -2.96
N TYR A 61 11.62 -12.13 -4.25
CA TYR A 61 10.68 -11.61 -5.24
C TYR A 61 9.37 -12.41 -5.20
N ILE A 62 8.26 -11.72 -5.00
CA ILE A 62 6.92 -12.29 -5.13
C ILE A 62 6.35 -11.88 -6.48
N PRO A 63 5.87 -12.83 -7.31
CA PRO A 63 5.21 -12.50 -8.58
C PRO A 63 4.09 -11.47 -8.39
N GLN A 64 3.99 -10.52 -9.35
CA GLN A 64 3.04 -9.41 -9.25
C GLN A 64 1.68 -9.72 -9.91
N ASP A 65 1.36 -10.99 -10.06
CA ASP A 65 0.12 -11.52 -10.65
C ASP A 65 -1.00 -11.79 -9.64
N GLY A 66 -0.66 -11.77 -8.34
CA GLY A 66 -1.62 -11.86 -7.24
C GLY A 66 -2.28 -10.54 -6.86
N LEU A 67 -3.33 -10.62 -6.05
CA LEU A 67 -3.99 -9.44 -5.51
C LEU A 67 -3.07 -8.69 -4.54
N GLN A 68 -3.09 -7.38 -4.63
CA GLN A 68 -2.42 -6.52 -3.65
C GLN A 68 -3.42 -6.05 -2.61
N TYR A 69 -3.01 -6.14 -1.35
CA TYR A 69 -3.82 -5.73 -0.21
C TYR A 69 -3.15 -4.63 0.59
N LYS A 70 -3.98 -3.92 1.34
CA LYS A 70 -3.56 -3.12 2.48
C LYS A 70 -4.27 -3.61 3.73
N CYS A 71 -3.53 -3.67 4.82
CA CYS A 71 -4.07 -3.89 6.15
C CYS A 71 -3.75 -2.67 7.01
N GLU A 72 -4.75 -1.87 7.30
CA GLU A 72 -4.61 -0.74 8.22
C GLU A 72 -4.99 -1.19 9.62
N MET A 73 -4.13 -0.88 10.61
CA MET A 73 -4.29 -1.31 12.00
C MET A 73 -3.95 -0.18 12.96
N PHE A 74 -4.56 -0.23 14.13
CA PHE A 74 -4.20 0.61 15.26
C PHE A 74 -3.94 -0.24 16.50
N ILE A 75 -2.74 -0.09 17.08
CA ILE A 75 -2.32 -0.69 18.35
C ILE A 75 -2.23 0.43 19.38
N ASP A 76 -2.99 0.35 20.45
CA ASP A 76 -3.00 1.37 21.49
C ASP A 76 -1.71 1.40 22.34
N ARG A 77 -1.61 2.34 23.27
CA ARG A 77 -0.48 2.48 24.20
C ARG A 77 -0.23 1.23 25.04
N ASN A 78 -1.26 0.42 25.30
CA ASN A 78 -1.17 -0.80 26.10
C ASN A 78 -0.73 -2.01 25.25
N GLY A 79 -0.64 -1.87 23.93
CA GLY A 79 -0.30 -2.95 23.01
C GLY A 79 -1.49 -3.76 22.52
N GLU A 80 -2.70 -3.26 22.73
CA GLU A 80 -3.92 -3.90 22.28
C GLU A 80 -4.34 -3.39 20.90
N MET A 81 -4.74 -4.30 20.03
CA MET A 81 -5.33 -3.93 18.74
C MET A 81 -6.74 -3.38 18.94
N LYS A 82 -6.96 -2.12 18.54
CA LYS A 82 -8.25 -1.42 18.69
C LYS A 82 -9.00 -1.22 17.37
N GLY A 83 -8.34 -1.43 16.25
CA GLY A 83 -8.99 -1.39 14.94
C GLY A 83 -8.17 -2.08 13.86
N ALA A 84 -8.85 -2.69 12.90
CA ALA A 84 -8.24 -3.29 11.72
C ALA A 84 -9.20 -3.19 10.53
N CYS A 85 -8.65 -2.89 9.35
CA CYS A 85 -9.39 -2.87 8.09
C CYS A 85 -8.49 -3.39 6.96
N VAL A 86 -8.97 -4.40 6.24
CA VAL A 86 -8.27 -4.93 5.07
C VAL A 86 -9.02 -4.54 3.82
N PHE A 87 -8.29 -4.09 2.81
CA PHE A 87 -8.85 -3.82 1.49
C PHE A 87 -7.90 -4.23 0.38
N ALA A 88 -8.48 -4.68 -0.74
CA ALA A 88 -7.76 -5.06 -1.95
C ALA A 88 -7.67 -3.88 -2.91
N LYS A 89 -6.56 -3.77 -3.65
CA LYS A 89 -6.40 -2.87 -4.78
C LYS A 89 -7.02 -3.54 -6.01
N VAL A 90 -8.15 -3.01 -6.49
CA VAL A 90 -8.92 -3.61 -7.60
C VAL A 90 -8.47 -3.07 -8.95
N ARG A 91 -8.16 -1.77 -9.02
CA ARG A 91 -7.66 -1.09 -10.21
C ARG A 91 -6.54 -0.13 -9.84
N TRP A 92 -5.62 0.10 -10.77
CA TRP A 92 -4.50 1.03 -10.58
C TRP A 92 -4.10 1.73 -11.87
N TYR A 93 -3.54 2.90 -11.75
CA TYR A 93 -3.02 3.66 -12.87
C TYR A 93 -1.65 4.25 -12.53
N PRO A 94 -0.63 4.11 -13.42
CA PRO A 94 -0.62 3.39 -14.71
C PRO A 94 -1.01 1.91 -14.60
N ILE A 95 -1.53 1.33 -15.70
CA ILE A 95 -2.08 -0.05 -15.71
C ILE A 95 -1.02 -1.14 -15.49
N ASP A 96 0.25 -0.84 -15.77
CA ASP A 96 1.40 -1.75 -15.62
C ASP A 96 2.01 -1.66 -14.22
N GLY A 97 1.37 -0.94 -13.31
CA GLY A 97 1.81 -0.74 -11.92
C GLY A 97 1.77 0.73 -11.51
N GLY A 98 1.05 1.04 -10.47
CA GLY A 98 0.88 2.41 -10.02
C GLY A 98 0.02 2.52 -8.76
N SER A 99 -0.46 3.74 -8.50
CA SER A 99 -1.36 3.98 -7.38
C SER A 99 -2.73 3.38 -7.65
N SER A 100 -3.36 2.83 -6.60
CA SER A 100 -4.71 2.31 -6.70
C SER A 100 -5.71 3.40 -7.10
N THR A 101 -6.57 3.09 -8.06
CA THR A 101 -7.69 3.95 -8.49
C THR A 101 -9.03 3.46 -7.98
N LEU A 102 -9.12 2.17 -7.59
CA LEU A 102 -10.25 1.57 -6.91
C LEU A 102 -9.75 0.58 -5.88
N ASN A 103 -10.22 0.75 -4.65
CA ASN A 103 -10.01 -0.20 -3.55
C ASN A 103 -11.37 -0.79 -3.12
N GLU A 104 -11.33 -2.00 -2.56
CA GLU A 104 -12.49 -2.73 -2.05
C GLU A 104 -12.17 -3.32 -0.69
N THR A 105 -13.00 -3.08 0.34
CA THR A 105 -12.84 -3.76 1.63
C THR A 105 -13.12 -5.25 1.47
N VAL A 106 -12.28 -6.07 2.08
CA VAL A 106 -12.36 -7.53 2.01
C VAL A 106 -12.26 -8.16 3.39
N ASN A 107 -12.94 -9.28 3.58
CA ASN A 107 -12.84 -10.05 4.82
C ASN A 107 -11.65 -11.04 4.71
N ARG A 108 -10.51 -10.71 5.31
CA ARG A 108 -9.28 -11.50 5.32
C ARG A 108 -8.72 -11.58 6.75
N PRO A 109 -9.33 -12.40 7.62
CA PRO A 109 -8.89 -12.55 9.01
C PRO A 109 -7.47 -13.14 9.13
N ASP A 110 -7.03 -13.92 8.16
CA ASP A 110 -5.66 -14.42 8.03
C ASP A 110 -4.64 -13.26 7.93
N ILE A 111 -4.90 -12.28 7.06
CA ILE A 111 -4.06 -11.07 6.93
C ILE A 111 -4.02 -10.28 8.25
N VAL A 112 -5.19 -10.09 8.88
CA VAL A 112 -5.26 -9.39 10.18
C VAL A 112 -4.43 -10.11 11.24
N ALA A 113 -4.50 -11.44 11.31
CA ALA A 113 -3.75 -12.24 12.29
C ALA A 113 -2.23 -12.13 12.06
N ASP A 114 -1.76 -12.26 10.82
CA ASP A 114 -0.34 -12.19 10.47
C ASP A 114 0.23 -10.78 10.74
N CYS A 115 -0.49 -9.73 10.34
CA CYS A 115 -0.10 -8.35 10.59
C CYS A 115 -0.07 -8.03 12.09
N LYS A 116 -1.08 -8.46 12.85
CA LYS A 116 -1.12 -8.30 14.32
C LYS A 116 0.09 -8.95 14.98
N LYS A 117 0.39 -10.20 14.59
CA LYS A 117 1.54 -10.94 15.12
C LYS A 117 2.84 -10.18 14.87
N LEU A 118 3.07 -9.72 13.63
CA LEU A 118 4.26 -8.94 13.30
C LEU A 118 4.36 -7.66 14.16
N LEU A 119 3.28 -6.89 14.25
CA LEU A 119 3.27 -5.64 15.02
C LEU A 119 3.53 -5.88 16.52
N GLN A 120 3.02 -7.00 17.06
CA GLN A 120 3.27 -7.39 18.46
C GLN A 120 4.74 -7.78 18.68
N GLU A 121 5.32 -8.59 17.77
CA GLU A 121 6.72 -9.03 17.87
C GLU A 121 7.72 -7.88 17.83
N ILE A 122 7.44 -6.81 17.05
CA ILE A 122 8.30 -5.62 16.99
C ILE A 122 7.93 -4.54 18.03
N GLY A 123 6.96 -4.81 18.91
CA GLY A 123 6.54 -3.87 19.94
C GLY A 123 5.88 -2.60 19.41
N TRP A 124 5.22 -2.68 18.23
CA TRP A 124 4.59 -1.53 17.59
C TRP A 124 3.51 -0.87 18.44
N ARG A 125 3.43 0.46 18.34
CA ARG A 125 2.36 1.27 18.94
C ARG A 125 1.90 2.30 17.93
N GLY A 126 0.60 2.60 17.93
CA GLY A 126 -0.01 3.54 17.02
C GLY A 126 -0.53 2.92 15.73
N TYR A 127 -0.74 3.76 14.74
CA TYR A 127 -1.25 3.39 13.43
C TYR A 127 -0.17 2.75 12.55
N ALA A 128 -0.57 1.72 11.82
CA ALA A 128 0.24 1.06 10.79
C ALA A 128 -0.59 0.83 9.53
N ASP A 129 -0.06 1.23 8.38
CA ASP A 129 -0.56 0.87 7.04
C ASP A 129 0.41 -0.15 6.44
N ILE A 130 -0.04 -1.38 6.29
CA ILE A 130 0.77 -2.52 5.87
C ILE A 130 0.39 -2.89 4.44
N ASP A 131 1.37 -2.82 3.53
CA ASP A 131 1.20 -3.29 2.15
C ASP A 131 1.53 -4.78 2.05
N LEU A 132 0.64 -5.54 1.39
CA LEU A 132 0.81 -6.98 1.16
C LEU A 132 0.53 -7.33 -0.30
N ILE A 133 1.11 -8.44 -0.74
CA ILE A 133 0.82 -9.06 -2.04
C ILE A 133 0.52 -10.54 -1.85
N GLU A 134 -0.49 -11.04 -2.54
CA GLU A 134 -0.78 -12.46 -2.57
C GLU A 134 0.24 -13.18 -3.45
N ASP A 135 0.89 -14.16 -2.86
CA ASP A 135 1.79 -15.04 -3.58
C ASP A 135 0.97 -16.15 -4.25
N THR A 136 0.81 -16.08 -5.55
CA THR A 136 0.01 -17.05 -6.33
C THR A 136 0.54 -18.47 -6.27
N ARG A 137 1.80 -18.66 -5.80
CA ARG A 137 2.42 -19.99 -5.66
C ARG A 137 1.89 -20.75 -4.44
N ASP A 138 1.47 -20.05 -3.38
CA ASP A 138 0.97 -20.65 -2.13
C ASP A 138 -0.35 -20.06 -1.63
N GLY A 139 -0.90 -19.05 -2.31
CA GLY A 139 -2.16 -18.37 -1.98
C GLY A 139 -2.10 -17.51 -0.70
N LYS A 140 -0.90 -17.28 -0.15
CA LYS A 140 -0.72 -16.49 1.07
C LYS A 140 -0.37 -15.04 0.77
N ALA A 141 -0.92 -14.11 1.54
CA ALA A 141 -0.51 -12.73 1.48
C ALA A 141 0.84 -12.54 2.19
N LYS A 142 1.81 -11.95 1.48
CA LYS A 142 3.16 -11.67 1.98
C LYS A 142 3.27 -10.18 2.29
N ILE A 143 3.78 -9.86 3.46
CA ILE A 143 4.01 -8.47 3.89
C ILE A 143 5.19 -7.89 3.10
N MET A 144 4.98 -6.72 2.50
CA MET A 144 5.97 -6.02 1.69
C MET A 144 6.63 -4.88 2.46
N GLU A 145 5.82 -4.04 3.13
CA GLU A 145 6.30 -2.89 3.90
C GLU A 145 5.26 -2.43 4.92
N ILE A 146 5.73 -1.66 5.92
CA ILE A 146 4.90 -0.98 6.90
C ILE A 146 5.11 0.53 6.73
N ASN A 147 4.03 1.27 6.52
CA ASN A 147 4.04 2.72 6.48
C ASN A 147 3.56 3.28 7.83
N PRO A 148 4.41 3.97 8.62
CA PRO A 148 4.04 4.52 9.92
C PRO A 148 3.29 5.86 9.79
N ARG A 149 2.34 5.94 8.88
CA ARG A 149 1.59 7.16 8.58
C ARG A 149 0.22 6.84 8.00
N ILE A 150 -0.73 7.74 8.23
CA ILE A 150 -2.03 7.69 7.57
C ILE A 150 -1.84 7.89 6.07
N THR A 151 -2.47 7.04 5.27
CA THR A 151 -2.41 7.06 3.81
C THR A 151 -3.66 7.67 3.20
N GLY A 152 -3.58 8.04 1.91
CA GLY A 152 -4.72 8.64 1.21
C GLY A 152 -5.93 7.69 1.09
N SER A 153 -5.71 6.38 1.21
CA SER A 153 -6.77 5.36 1.16
C SER A 153 -7.50 5.14 2.49
N VAL A 154 -7.05 5.72 3.60
CA VAL A 154 -7.69 5.55 4.94
C VAL A 154 -9.19 5.87 4.94
N LYS A 155 -9.66 6.72 4.02
CA LYS A 155 -11.09 7.05 3.88
C LYS A 155 -11.96 5.81 3.69
N ILE A 156 -11.46 4.74 3.03
CA ILE A 156 -12.23 3.49 2.88
C ILE A 156 -12.54 2.85 4.24
N CYS A 157 -11.59 2.90 5.16
CA CYS A 157 -11.74 2.33 6.50
C CYS A 157 -12.78 3.12 7.30
N PHE A 158 -12.73 4.46 7.23
CA PHE A 158 -13.72 5.33 7.84
C PHE A 158 -15.13 5.04 7.32
N GLU A 159 -15.31 4.99 6.01
CA GLU A 159 -16.59 4.67 5.37
C GLU A 159 -17.08 3.23 5.68
N ALA A 160 -16.14 2.33 5.95
CA ALA A 160 -16.45 0.96 6.35
C ALA A 160 -16.76 0.79 7.85
N GLY A 161 -16.56 1.84 8.66
CA GLY A 161 -16.88 1.83 10.09
C GLY A 161 -15.67 1.78 11.03
N VAL A 162 -14.44 1.91 10.53
CA VAL A 162 -13.21 1.99 11.33
C VAL A 162 -12.61 3.38 11.24
N ASN A 163 -12.80 4.18 12.29
CA ASN A 163 -12.31 5.56 12.36
C ASN A 163 -10.94 5.64 13.03
N PHE A 164 -9.88 5.40 12.29
CA PHE A 164 -8.51 5.47 12.81
C PHE A 164 -8.13 6.83 13.39
N SER A 165 -8.65 7.93 12.83
CA SER A 165 -8.40 9.27 13.37
C SER A 165 -8.94 9.39 14.79
N GLN A 166 -10.14 8.86 15.06
CA GLN A 166 -10.72 8.83 16.39
C GLN A 166 -9.90 7.96 17.36
N LEU A 167 -9.51 6.75 16.92
CA LEU A 167 -8.70 5.84 17.73
C LEU A 167 -7.37 6.49 18.14
N ILE A 168 -6.69 7.16 17.22
CA ILE A 168 -5.43 7.87 17.46
C ILE A 168 -5.61 9.00 18.46
N VAL A 169 -6.64 9.84 18.28
CA VAL A 169 -6.88 11.00 19.15
C VAL A 169 -7.30 10.55 20.55
N ASP A 170 -8.18 9.56 20.68
CA ASP A 170 -8.62 9.06 21.99
C ASP A 170 -7.47 8.42 22.75
N ASP A 171 -6.61 7.65 22.07
CA ASP A 171 -5.41 7.10 22.70
C ASP A 171 -4.44 8.19 23.12
N PHE A 172 -4.17 9.18 22.28
CA PHE A 172 -3.28 10.31 22.59
C PHE A 172 -3.77 11.10 23.83
N LEU A 173 -5.09 11.33 23.92
CA LEU A 173 -5.71 12.05 25.05
C LEU A 173 -5.87 11.21 26.33
N GLY A 174 -5.43 9.96 26.34
CA GLY A 174 -5.55 9.09 27.51
C GLY A 174 -6.95 8.56 27.78
N LYS A 175 -7.84 8.64 26.81
CA LYS A 175 -9.20 8.10 26.92
C LYS A 175 -9.21 6.58 26.74
N ASP A 176 -10.31 5.97 27.18
CA ASP A 176 -10.58 4.56 26.84
C ASP A 176 -10.87 4.43 25.33
N VAL A 177 -10.05 3.64 24.64
CA VAL A 177 -10.15 3.43 23.20
C VAL A 177 -11.07 2.26 22.92
N LYS A 178 -12.26 2.54 22.41
CA LYS A 178 -13.22 1.51 22.00
C LYS A 178 -12.78 0.82 20.73
N SER A 179 -12.78 -0.52 20.74
CA SER A 179 -12.41 -1.33 19.57
C SER A 179 -13.40 -1.18 18.41
N GLN A 180 -12.89 -1.16 17.16
CA GLN A 180 -13.66 -1.03 15.94
C GLN A 180 -13.22 -2.11 14.94
N PHE A 181 -14.03 -3.19 14.82
CA PHE A 181 -13.74 -4.35 13.97
C PHE A 181 -14.90 -4.72 13.02
N ASP A 182 -16.02 -4.02 13.10
CA ASP A 182 -17.17 -4.25 12.22
C ASP A 182 -16.98 -3.54 10.88
N VAL A 183 -16.26 -4.19 9.96
CA VAL A 183 -15.91 -3.64 8.65
C VAL A 183 -17.01 -3.93 7.64
N LYS A 184 -17.71 -2.89 7.19
CA LYS A 184 -18.72 -2.96 6.13
C LYS A 184 -18.08 -3.01 4.75
N HIS A 185 -18.74 -3.68 3.81
CA HIS A 185 -18.28 -3.73 2.43
C HIS A 185 -18.40 -2.36 1.74
N LYS A 186 -17.27 -1.80 1.30
CA LYS A 186 -17.15 -0.48 0.66
C LYS A 186 -16.15 -0.50 -0.48
N TYR A 187 -16.36 0.42 -1.43
CA TYR A 187 -15.38 0.79 -2.45
C TYR A 187 -14.91 2.22 -2.22
N LEU A 188 -13.62 2.45 -2.39
CA LEU A 188 -13.03 3.79 -2.49
C LEU A 188 -12.49 3.98 -3.89
N ARG A 189 -13.02 4.97 -4.61
CA ARG A 189 -12.59 5.32 -5.97
C ARG A 189 -11.80 6.62 -5.94
N TYR A 190 -10.68 6.66 -6.64
CA TYR A 190 -9.98 7.90 -6.94
C TYR A 190 -10.30 8.30 -8.38
N MET A 191 -11.42 9.00 -8.57
CA MET A 191 -12.02 9.29 -9.88
C MET A 191 -11.04 9.96 -10.85
N HIS A 192 -10.19 10.87 -10.38
CA HIS A 192 -9.23 11.58 -11.21
C HIS A 192 -8.28 10.65 -12.00
N THR A 193 -7.85 9.57 -11.39
CA THR A 193 -6.99 8.57 -12.06
C THR A 193 -7.77 7.37 -12.57
N ASP A 194 -8.96 7.07 -12.02
CA ASP A 194 -9.80 5.98 -12.49
C ASP A 194 -10.39 6.25 -13.90
N VAL A 195 -10.61 7.53 -14.25
CA VAL A 195 -10.94 7.95 -15.63
C VAL A 195 -9.77 7.62 -16.57
N LEU A 196 -8.52 7.86 -16.16
CA LEU A 196 -7.35 7.53 -16.96
C LEU A 196 -7.19 6.01 -17.12
N TRP A 197 -7.48 5.25 -16.06
CA TRP A 197 -7.55 3.79 -16.13
C TRP A 197 -8.59 3.35 -17.17
N PHE A 198 -9.80 3.91 -17.12
CA PHE A 198 -10.87 3.58 -18.08
C PHE A 198 -10.45 3.86 -19.54
N LEU A 199 -9.82 5.00 -19.78
CA LEU A 199 -9.37 5.37 -21.13
C LEU A 199 -8.27 4.46 -21.69
N LYS A 200 -7.42 3.90 -20.81
CA LYS A 200 -6.24 3.12 -21.20
C LYS A 200 -6.44 1.61 -21.09
N SER A 201 -7.31 1.15 -20.18
CA SER A 201 -7.46 -0.29 -19.91
C SER A 201 -8.21 -1.03 -21.01
N PRO A 202 -7.70 -2.16 -21.49
CA PRO A 202 -8.44 -3.05 -22.38
C PRO A 202 -9.66 -3.69 -21.68
N LYS A 203 -9.62 -3.77 -20.34
CA LYS A 203 -10.69 -4.38 -19.51
C LYS A 203 -11.79 -3.38 -19.10
N ARG A 204 -11.82 -2.16 -19.65
CA ARG A 204 -12.72 -1.07 -19.22
C ARG A 204 -14.21 -1.41 -19.22
N PHE A 205 -14.67 -2.27 -20.13
CA PHE A 205 -16.07 -2.70 -20.20
C PHE A 205 -16.34 -4.06 -19.57
N SER A 206 -15.30 -4.85 -19.27
CA SER A 206 -15.42 -6.19 -18.69
C SER A 206 -14.94 -6.28 -17.23
N CYS A 207 -14.51 -5.16 -16.63
CA CYS A 207 -14.02 -5.14 -15.25
C CYS A 207 -15.12 -5.45 -14.22
N LYS A 208 -14.72 -6.03 -13.11
CA LYS A 208 -15.59 -6.25 -11.94
C LYS A 208 -14.96 -5.54 -10.74
N PRO A 209 -15.74 -4.68 -10.02
CA PRO A 209 -17.07 -4.20 -10.40
C PRO A 209 -17.03 -3.39 -11.69
N SER A 210 -18.17 -3.32 -12.39
CA SER A 210 -18.29 -2.48 -13.59
C SER A 210 -17.83 -1.05 -13.30
N TRP A 211 -17.14 -0.40 -14.24
CA TRP A 211 -16.68 0.98 -14.08
C TRP A 211 -17.85 1.95 -13.82
N PHE A 212 -19.04 1.65 -14.36
CA PHE A 212 -20.25 2.44 -14.18
C PHE A 212 -21.01 2.15 -12.88
N SER A 213 -20.52 1.19 -12.06
CA SER A 213 -21.13 0.91 -10.76
C SER A 213 -20.65 1.90 -9.70
N PHE A 214 -21.59 2.53 -9.01
CA PHE A 214 -21.35 3.43 -7.88
C PHE A 214 -21.95 2.90 -6.57
N LYS A 215 -22.42 1.65 -6.58
CA LYS A 215 -22.99 1.02 -5.37
C LYS A 215 -21.89 0.86 -4.31
N ASN A 216 -22.18 1.30 -3.08
CA ASN A 216 -21.25 1.28 -1.94
C ASN A 216 -19.90 1.98 -2.22
N THR A 217 -19.86 2.91 -3.19
CA THR A 217 -18.64 3.58 -3.62
C THR A 217 -18.61 5.01 -3.09
N THR A 218 -17.48 5.37 -2.46
CA THR A 218 -17.16 6.74 -2.07
C THR A 218 -15.95 7.21 -2.89
N ASP A 219 -15.96 8.45 -3.34
CA ASP A 219 -14.78 9.04 -3.99
C ASP A 219 -13.76 9.50 -2.95
N GLN A 220 -12.47 9.36 -3.28
CA GLN A 220 -11.39 9.70 -2.37
C GLN A 220 -11.33 11.20 -2.06
N ILE A 221 -11.62 12.04 -3.04
CA ILE A 221 -11.50 13.51 -2.95
C ILE A 221 -12.86 14.19 -2.87
N PHE A 222 -13.82 13.74 -3.67
CA PHE A 222 -15.14 14.36 -3.74
C PHE A 222 -15.89 14.21 -2.41
N SER A 223 -16.47 15.33 -1.94
CA SER A 223 -17.39 15.37 -0.81
C SER A 223 -18.52 16.36 -1.12
N TRP A 224 -19.75 15.97 -0.83
CA TRP A 224 -20.90 16.88 -0.93
C TRP A 224 -20.84 18.03 0.07
N SER A 225 -20.17 17.85 1.20
CA SER A 225 -19.98 18.88 2.22
C SER A 225 -18.92 19.92 1.84
N ASP A 226 -18.03 19.61 0.88
CA ASP A 226 -16.98 20.53 0.43
C ASP A 226 -16.62 20.29 -1.05
N LEU A 227 -17.37 20.92 -1.94
CA LEU A 227 -17.14 20.84 -3.38
C LEU A 227 -15.88 21.59 -3.83
N TRP A 228 -15.47 22.62 -3.08
CA TRP A 228 -14.30 23.44 -3.45
C TRP A 228 -13.02 22.64 -3.40
N VAL A 229 -12.86 21.73 -2.45
CA VAL A 229 -11.69 20.83 -2.38
C VAL A 229 -11.55 20.02 -3.67
N PHE A 230 -12.66 19.49 -4.21
CA PHE A 230 -12.63 18.73 -5.47
C PHE A 230 -12.15 19.59 -6.64
N PHE A 231 -12.68 20.79 -6.79
CA PHE A 231 -12.28 21.70 -7.86
C PHE A 231 -10.84 22.17 -7.70
N ALA A 232 -10.43 22.57 -6.49
CA ALA A 232 -9.06 23.00 -6.22
C ALA A 232 -8.04 21.90 -6.50
N PHE A 233 -8.33 20.67 -6.07
CA PHE A 233 -7.49 19.51 -6.31
C PHE A 233 -7.38 19.18 -7.81
N THR A 234 -8.49 19.27 -8.55
CA THR A 234 -8.52 19.06 -10.00
C THR A 234 -7.66 20.09 -10.73
N LEU A 235 -7.79 21.38 -10.39
CA LEU A 235 -6.99 22.44 -10.97
C LEU A 235 -5.49 22.27 -10.67
N GLN A 236 -5.14 21.90 -9.43
CA GLN A 236 -3.76 21.59 -9.05
C GLN A 236 -3.18 20.44 -9.86
N GLY A 237 -3.98 19.39 -10.10
CA GLY A 237 -3.60 18.25 -10.94
C GLY A 237 -3.25 18.65 -12.37
N PHE A 238 -4.06 19.51 -12.99
CA PHE A 238 -3.79 20.05 -14.32
C PHE A 238 -2.53 20.92 -14.35
N ALA A 239 -2.35 21.79 -13.35
CA ALA A 239 -1.16 22.64 -13.23
C ALA A 239 0.13 21.82 -13.10
N LYS A 240 0.09 20.70 -12.33
CA LYS A 240 1.22 19.79 -12.19
C LYS A 240 1.54 19.07 -13.51
N LEU A 241 0.54 18.56 -14.20
CA LEU A 241 0.72 17.91 -15.51
C LEU A 241 1.34 18.85 -16.55
N SER A 242 0.98 20.14 -16.53
CA SER A 242 1.56 21.15 -17.42
C SER A 242 3.04 21.43 -17.12
N LYS A 243 3.42 21.48 -15.83
CA LYS A 243 4.82 21.65 -15.40
C LYS A 243 5.69 20.44 -15.73
N ASP A 244 5.19 19.23 -15.56
CA ASP A 244 5.92 18.00 -15.85
C ASP A 244 6.12 17.81 -17.38
N LYS A 245 5.16 18.23 -18.21
CA LYS A 245 5.34 18.30 -19.66
C LYS A 245 6.43 19.28 -20.10
N LYS A 246 6.56 20.43 -19.41
CA LYS A 246 7.64 21.40 -19.66
C LYS A 246 9.01 20.83 -19.27
N LYS A 247 9.14 20.12 -18.15
CA LYS A 247 10.41 19.50 -17.72
C LYS A 247 10.87 18.35 -18.61
N ARG A 248 9.95 17.65 -19.32
CA ARG A 248 10.29 16.57 -20.26
C ARG A 248 10.65 17.07 -21.67
N ARG A 249 10.49 18.38 -21.95
CA ARG A 249 10.83 19.01 -23.22
C ARG A 249 12.15 19.80 -23.16
N LEU A 250 12.80 19.84 -22.01
CA LEU A 250 14.17 20.36 -21.77
C LEU A 250 15.12 19.18 -21.52
#